data_89cdfcc042911d620394b7695ff9f7fe
#
_entry.id   89cdfcc042911d620394b7695ff9f7fe
#
_cell.length_a   1.000
_cell.length_b   1.000
_cell.length_c   1.000
_cell.angle_alpha   90.00
_cell.angle_beta   90.00
_cell.angle_gamma   90.00
#
_symmetry.space_group_name_H-M   'P 1'
#
loop_
_entity.id
_entity.type
_entity.pdbx_description
1 polymer ?
#
loop_
_entity_poly.entity_id
_entity_poly.type
_entity_poly.pdbx_seq_one_letter_code
_entity_poly.pdbx_strand_id
1 'polypeptide(L)'
;QGHPLYDKIVIYFVESLYFLEQYQTVVEIINQIKDENIEHATRMALLPIQDMAKEKLNQRQLKASEVLRAFQETQFEEQINLLIDLIDHHLGIFNLTLAQIIENEVLHPNVQSLILEYLRLSEWSAEVKFNKIDENITVIPTELPGIERTNFTQNIIPKVIDQLEIDSPSSIELAKSLLNQHAIIMYPITLNDINDDVLVACYLKLLSERFNIDANYESVTQQDWDMFIEVIQKLQ
;
A
#
# COMPACT_ATOMS: atom_id res chain seq x y z
N GLN A 1 -0.15 11.33 -41.71
CA GLN A 1 0.12 9.91 -41.92
C GLN A 1 0.90 9.44 -40.69
N GLY A 2 0.33 8.47 -39.92
CA GLY A 2 1.03 7.87 -38.79
C GLY A 2 2.32 7.20 -39.22
N HIS A 3 3.32 7.19 -38.36
CA HIS A 3 4.61 6.54 -38.65
C HIS A 3 4.42 5.02 -38.45
N PRO A 4 4.69 4.12 -39.44
CA PRO A 4 4.46 2.68 -39.31
C PRO A 4 5.12 2.02 -38.10
N LEU A 5 6.22 2.64 -37.60
CA LEU A 5 6.90 2.19 -36.39
C LEU A 5 6.09 2.53 -35.12
N TYR A 6 5.43 3.68 -35.10
CA TYR A 6 4.56 4.09 -33.99
C TYR A 6 3.41 3.12 -33.79
N ASP A 7 2.72 2.75 -34.87
CA ASP A 7 1.59 1.84 -34.83
C ASP A 7 1.97 0.46 -34.27
N LYS A 8 3.13 -0.07 -34.65
CA LYS A 8 3.64 -1.34 -34.10
C LYS A 8 4.00 -1.22 -32.61
N ILE A 9 4.65 -0.12 -32.21
CA ILE A 9 5.00 0.12 -30.82
C ILE A 9 3.76 0.18 -29.94
N VAL A 10 2.70 0.85 -30.40
CA VAL A 10 1.43 0.96 -29.68
C VAL A 10 0.80 -0.42 -29.46
N ILE A 11 0.76 -1.29 -30.47
CA ILE A 11 0.21 -2.64 -30.33
C ILE A 11 1.01 -3.43 -29.30
N TYR A 12 2.33 -3.50 -29.43
CA TYR A 12 3.18 -4.22 -28.46
C TYR A 12 3.11 -3.67 -27.05
N PHE A 13 2.97 -2.36 -26.90
CA PHE A 13 2.83 -1.72 -25.60
C PHE A 13 1.53 -2.14 -24.94
N VAL A 14 0.40 -2.08 -25.67
CA VAL A 14 -0.92 -2.48 -25.16
C VAL A 14 -0.96 -3.99 -24.87
N GLU A 15 -0.37 -4.84 -25.71
CA GLU A 15 -0.23 -6.28 -25.45
C GLU A 15 0.58 -6.53 -24.17
N SER A 16 1.69 -5.82 -23.98
CA SER A 16 2.51 -5.95 -22.77
C SER A 16 1.72 -5.60 -21.52
N LEU A 17 0.93 -4.51 -21.53
CA LEU A 17 0.06 -4.13 -20.42
C LEU A 17 -1.02 -5.18 -20.16
N TYR A 18 -1.58 -5.77 -21.22
CA TYR A 18 -2.55 -6.86 -21.06
C TYR A 18 -1.93 -8.10 -20.40
N PHE A 19 -0.72 -8.49 -20.78
CA PHE A 19 0.00 -9.61 -20.15
C PHE A 19 0.45 -9.31 -18.73
N LEU A 20 0.67 -8.03 -18.40
CA LEU A 20 0.91 -7.55 -17.02
C LEU A 20 -0.39 -7.39 -16.21
N GLU A 21 -1.53 -7.82 -16.79
CA GLU A 21 -2.85 -7.75 -16.18
C GLU A 21 -3.36 -6.35 -15.84
N GLN A 22 -2.77 -5.31 -16.42
CA GLN A 22 -3.14 -3.90 -16.26
C GLN A 22 -4.35 -3.54 -17.14
N TYR A 23 -5.45 -4.27 -16.97
CA TYR A 23 -6.62 -4.21 -17.87
C TYR A 23 -7.30 -2.83 -17.91
N GLN A 24 -7.36 -2.13 -16.78
CA GLN A 24 -7.89 -0.76 -16.73
C GLN A 24 -7.07 0.18 -17.62
N THR A 25 -5.75 0.16 -17.47
CA THR A 25 -4.82 0.96 -18.27
C THR A 25 -4.91 0.62 -19.76
N VAL A 26 -5.07 -0.66 -20.12
CA VAL A 26 -5.31 -1.10 -21.50
C VAL A 26 -6.54 -0.42 -22.09
N VAL A 27 -7.66 -0.42 -21.35
CA VAL A 27 -8.93 0.18 -21.83
C VAL A 27 -8.78 1.69 -21.98
N GLU A 28 -8.15 2.37 -21.03
CA GLU A 28 -7.92 3.81 -21.05
C GLU A 28 -7.03 4.25 -22.22
N ILE A 29 -5.89 3.60 -22.40
CA ILE A 29 -4.96 3.91 -23.51
C ILE A 29 -5.63 3.71 -24.85
N ILE A 30 -6.34 2.58 -25.07
CA ILE A 30 -7.03 2.34 -26.33
C ILE A 30 -8.12 3.39 -26.57
N ASN A 31 -8.83 3.85 -25.52
CA ASN A 31 -9.81 4.93 -25.65
C ASN A 31 -9.16 6.26 -26.04
N GLN A 32 -8.01 6.62 -25.43
CA GLN A 32 -7.28 7.82 -25.77
C GLN A 32 -6.77 7.81 -27.22
N ILE A 33 -6.27 6.67 -27.67
CA ILE A 33 -5.72 6.52 -29.04
C ILE A 33 -6.83 6.51 -30.11
N LYS A 34 -8.09 6.23 -29.75
CA LYS A 34 -9.21 6.23 -30.73
C LYS A 34 -9.35 7.53 -31.51
N ASP A 35 -9.02 8.66 -30.90
CA ASP A 35 -9.12 9.98 -31.48
C ASP A 35 -7.82 10.41 -32.20
N GLU A 36 -6.76 9.60 -32.10
CA GLU A 36 -5.51 9.85 -32.80
C GLU A 36 -5.54 9.35 -34.26
N ASN A 37 -4.66 9.92 -35.10
CA ASN A 37 -4.56 9.55 -36.52
C ASN A 37 -3.70 8.28 -36.70
N ILE A 38 -4.20 7.13 -36.19
CA ILE A 38 -3.58 5.82 -36.36
C ILE A 38 -4.18 5.06 -37.57
N GLU A 39 -3.41 4.13 -38.12
CA GLU A 39 -3.86 3.31 -39.25
C GLU A 39 -5.09 2.47 -38.87
N HIS A 40 -5.99 2.28 -39.83
CA HIS A 40 -7.20 1.44 -39.64
C HIS A 40 -6.84 0.01 -39.20
N ALA A 41 -5.77 -0.56 -39.76
CA ALA A 41 -5.30 -1.90 -39.39
C ALA A 41 -4.90 -2.00 -37.93
N THR A 42 -4.19 -0.98 -37.38
CA THR A 42 -3.80 -0.88 -35.97
C THR A 42 -5.04 -0.80 -35.06
N ARG A 43 -5.99 0.03 -35.44
CA ARG A 43 -7.25 0.16 -34.71
C ARG A 43 -8.00 -1.17 -34.64
N MET A 44 -8.07 -1.91 -35.77
CA MET A 44 -8.70 -3.24 -35.82
C MET A 44 -7.95 -4.29 -35.00
N ALA A 45 -6.61 -4.19 -34.87
CA ALA A 45 -5.82 -5.08 -34.03
C ALA A 45 -6.02 -4.81 -32.52
N LEU A 46 -6.27 -3.56 -32.13
CA LEU A 46 -6.47 -3.17 -30.72
C LEU A 46 -7.86 -3.51 -30.17
N LEU A 47 -8.89 -3.56 -31.01
CA LEU A 47 -10.27 -3.83 -30.58
C LEU A 47 -10.42 -5.16 -29.82
N PRO A 48 -9.91 -6.31 -30.31
CA PRO A 48 -10.01 -7.57 -29.58
C PRO A 48 -9.31 -7.54 -28.23
N ILE A 49 -8.17 -6.84 -28.13
CA ILE A 49 -7.43 -6.70 -26.86
C ILE A 49 -8.25 -5.86 -25.87
N GLN A 50 -8.90 -4.80 -26.36
CA GLN A 50 -9.79 -3.98 -25.54
C GLN A 50 -10.97 -4.79 -24.99
N ASP A 51 -11.61 -5.60 -25.84
CA ASP A 51 -12.78 -6.40 -25.45
C ASP A 51 -12.38 -7.47 -24.42
N MET A 52 -11.26 -8.16 -24.64
CA MET A 52 -10.71 -9.11 -23.66
C MET A 52 -10.34 -8.43 -22.34
N ALA A 53 -9.73 -7.24 -22.38
CA ALA A 53 -9.40 -6.50 -21.17
C ALA A 53 -10.65 -6.07 -20.39
N LYS A 54 -11.70 -5.60 -21.07
CA LYS A 54 -12.98 -5.27 -20.46
C LYS A 54 -13.64 -6.48 -19.79
N GLU A 55 -13.61 -7.63 -20.44
CA GLU A 55 -14.16 -8.86 -19.86
C GLU A 55 -13.43 -9.26 -18.58
N LYS A 56 -12.08 -9.24 -18.60
CA LYS A 56 -11.25 -9.52 -17.43
C LYS A 56 -11.50 -8.53 -16.29
N LEU A 57 -11.62 -7.24 -16.64
CA LEU A 57 -11.92 -6.18 -15.68
C LEU A 57 -13.29 -6.40 -15.02
N ASN A 58 -14.32 -6.71 -15.79
CA ASN A 58 -15.65 -7.01 -15.27
C ASN A 58 -15.64 -8.22 -14.32
N GLN A 59 -14.93 -9.29 -14.67
CA GLN A 59 -14.80 -10.47 -13.82
C GLN A 59 -14.13 -10.13 -12.48
N ARG A 60 -13.06 -9.31 -12.49
CA ARG A 60 -12.42 -8.81 -11.26
C ARG A 60 -13.36 -7.98 -10.42
N GLN A 61 -14.06 -7.02 -11.02
CA GLN A 61 -15.01 -6.15 -10.34
C GLN A 61 -16.15 -6.94 -9.68
N LEU A 62 -16.68 -7.94 -10.35
CA LEU A 62 -17.71 -8.82 -9.80
C LEU A 62 -17.19 -9.58 -8.58
N LYS A 63 -16.02 -10.22 -8.68
CA LYS A 63 -15.40 -10.93 -7.57
C LYS A 63 -15.13 -9.99 -6.38
N ALA A 64 -14.54 -8.81 -6.64
CA ALA A 64 -14.30 -7.82 -5.60
C ALA A 64 -15.59 -7.36 -4.90
N SER A 65 -16.68 -7.14 -5.67
CA SER A 65 -17.98 -6.77 -5.12
C SER A 65 -18.59 -7.85 -4.22
N GLU A 66 -18.37 -9.13 -4.54
CA GLU A 66 -18.85 -10.25 -3.70
C GLU A 66 -18.14 -10.27 -2.35
N VAL A 67 -16.81 -10.11 -2.34
CA VAL A 67 -16.04 -10.06 -1.09
C VAL A 67 -16.39 -8.81 -0.28
N LEU A 68 -16.53 -7.64 -0.92
CA LEU A 68 -16.87 -6.39 -0.23
C LEU A 68 -18.27 -6.40 0.43
N ARG A 69 -19.22 -7.19 -0.08
CA ARG A 69 -20.56 -7.33 0.54
C ARG A 69 -20.53 -8.00 1.91
N ALA A 70 -19.56 -8.89 2.14
CA ALA A 70 -19.41 -9.64 3.38
C ALA A 70 -18.03 -9.37 4.02
N PHE A 71 -17.52 -8.16 3.85
CA PHE A 71 -16.12 -7.85 4.17
C PHE A 71 -15.75 -8.15 5.62
N GLN A 72 -16.64 -7.82 6.58
CA GLN A 72 -16.43 -8.14 7.99
C GLN A 72 -16.41 -9.64 8.32
N GLU A 73 -17.17 -10.44 7.56
CA GLU A 73 -17.27 -11.89 7.73
C GLU A 73 -16.15 -12.64 6.99
N THR A 74 -15.43 -11.92 6.12
CA THR A 74 -14.34 -12.46 5.31
C THR A 74 -13.09 -12.64 6.17
N GLN A 75 -12.33 -13.71 5.92
CA GLN A 75 -11.07 -13.98 6.64
C GLN A 75 -10.04 -12.86 6.38
N PHE A 76 -9.20 -12.60 7.39
CA PHE A 76 -8.19 -11.54 7.35
C PHE A 76 -7.30 -11.60 6.11
N GLU A 77 -6.80 -12.79 5.76
CA GLU A 77 -5.94 -12.98 4.58
C GLU A 77 -6.66 -12.65 3.28
N GLU A 78 -7.96 -12.92 3.20
CA GLU A 78 -8.76 -12.62 2.01
C GLU A 78 -9.04 -11.12 1.89
N GLN A 79 -9.26 -10.42 3.03
CA GLN A 79 -9.37 -8.96 3.06
C GLN A 79 -8.10 -8.29 2.54
N ILE A 80 -6.94 -8.73 3.03
CA ILE A 80 -5.62 -8.23 2.61
C ILE A 80 -5.40 -8.49 1.12
N ASN A 81 -5.63 -9.71 0.64
CA ASN A 81 -5.43 -10.09 -0.76
C ASN A 81 -6.34 -9.28 -1.70
N LEU A 82 -7.60 -9.05 -1.30
CA LEU A 82 -8.50 -8.20 -2.07
C LEU A 82 -7.96 -6.77 -2.19
N LEU A 83 -7.54 -6.16 -1.08
CA LEU A 83 -7.06 -4.78 -1.07
C LEU A 83 -5.79 -4.63 -1.90
N ILE A 84 -4.86 -5.59 -1.82
CA ILE A 84 -3.66 -5.62 -2.66
C ILE A 84 -4.06 -5.71 -4.14
N ASP A 85 -4.98 -6.61 -4.49
CA ASP A 85 -5.47 -6.75 -5.89
C ASP A 85 -6.09 -5.46 -6.42
N LEU A 86 -6.88 -4.76 -5.57
CA LEU A 86 -7.49 -3.48 -5.93
C LEU A 86 -6.44 -2.36 -6.14
N ILE A 87 -5.40 -2.34 -5.30
CA ILE A 87 -4.29 -1.38 -5.38
C ILE A 87 -3.45 -1.66 -6.64
N ASP A 88 -3.00 -2.89 -6.83
CA ASP A 88 -2.10 -3.28 -7.92
C ASP A 88 -2.74 -3.08 -9.30
N HIS A 89 -4.06 -3.23 -9.39
CA HIS A 89 -4.80 -3.08 -10.63
C HIS A 89 -5.53 -1.73 -10.77
N HIS A 90 -5.28 -0.79 -9.86
CA HIS A 90 -5.84 0.58 -9.89
C HIS A 90 -7.37 0.62 -10.03
N LEU A 91 -8.08 -0.27 -9.34
CA LEU A 91 -9.54 -0.36 -9.41
C LEU A 91 -10.22 0.66 -8.48
N GLY A 92 -10.20 1.95 -8.85
CA GLY A 92 -10.76 3.07 -8.06
C GLY A 92 -12.28 3.11 -7.92
N ILE A 93 -13.02 2.11 -8.38
CA ILE A 93 -14.50 2.11 -8.38
C ILE A 93 -15.12 1.82 -7.01
N PHE A 94 -14.34 1.38 -6.03
CA PHE A 94 -14.84 1.00 -4.70
C PHE A 94 -14.55 2.05 -3.61
N ASN A 95 -14.14 3.26 -3.98
CA ASN A 95 -13.75 4.32 -3.07
C ASN A 95 -14.83 4.59 -1.99
N LEU A 96 -16.07 4.80 -2.40
CA LEU A 96 -17.16 5.07 -1.47
C LEU A 96 -17.42 3.87 -0.53
N THR A 97 -17.39 2.66 -1.08
CA THR A 97 -17.61 1.43 -0.29
C THR A 97 -16.53 1.25 0.76
N LEU A 98 -15.25 1.40 0.39
CA LEU A 98 -14.14 1.23 1.32
C LEU A 98 -14.04 2.38 2.34
N ALA A 99 -14.39 3.62 1.94
CA ALA A 99 -14.52 4.72 2.89
C ALA A 99 -15.61 4.45 3.94
N GLN A 100 -16.76 3.90 3.55
CA GLN A 100 -17.82 3.51 4.47
C GLN A 100 -17.42 2.33 5.37
N ILE A 101 -16.71 1.35 4.82
CA ILE A 101 -16.22 0.19 5.59
C ILE A 101 -15.27 0.65 6.70
N ILE A 102 -14.25 1.45 6.39
CA ILE A 102 -13.28 1.89 7.41
C ILE A 102 -13.90 2.77 8.49
N GLU A 103 -14.96 3.53 8.17
CA GLU A 103 -15.66 4.40 9.12
C GLU A 103 -16.63 3.65 10.06
N ASN A 104 -17.22 2.57 9.58
CA ASN A 104 -18.35 1.93 10.28
C ASN A 104 -18.02 0.54 10.85
N GLU A 105 -16.90 -0.07 10.43
CA GLU A 105 -16.55 -1.43 10.80
C GLU A 105 -15.32 -1.50 11.72
N VAL A 106 -15.31 -2.49 12.60
CA VAL A 106 -14.13 -2.80 13.42
C VAL A 106 -13.19 -3.68 12.58
N LEU A 107 -12.08 -3.12 12.17
CA LEU A 107 -11.13 -3.76 11.28
C LEU A 107 -9.76 -3.94 11.94
N HIS A 108 -9.03 -4.96 11.48
CA HIS A 108 -7.63 -5.11 11.84
C HIS A 108 -6.81 -3.88 11.36
N PRO A 109 -5.85 -3.34 12.16
CA PRO A 109 -5.08 -2.15 11.78
C PRO A 109 -4.40 -2.23 10.41
N ASN A 110 -3.91 -3.40 9.98
CA ASN A 110 -3.34 -3.59 8.65
C ASN A 110 -4.37 -3.36 7.53
N VAL A 111 -5.58 -3.85 7.72
CA VAL A 111 -6.68 -3.67 6.77
C VAL A 111 -7.03 -2.19 6.64
N GLN A 112 -7.11 -1.48 7.77
CA GLN A 112 -7.34 -0.03 7.77
C GLN A 112 -6.25 0.73 7.00
N SER A 113 -4.97 0.35 7.18
CA SER A 113 -3.86 0.95 6.44
C SER A 113 -3.96 0.73 4.94
N LEU A 114 -4.29 -0.48 4.51
CA LEU A 114 -4.43 -0.79 3.08
C LEU A 114 -5.66 -0.10 2.47
N ILE A 115 -6.76 0.04 3.21
CA ILE A 115 -7.91 0.84 2.75
C ILE A 115 -7.50 2.30 2.54
N LEU A 116 -6.76 2.89 3.49
CA LEU A 116 -6.27 4.27 3.34
C LEU A 116 -5.32 4.42 2.14
N GLU A 117 -4.42 3.45 1.94
CA GLU A 117 -3.50 3.46 0.80
C GLU A 117 -4.26 3.34 -0.53
N TYR A 118 -5.27 2.47 -0.59
CA TYR A 118 -6.16 2.37 -1.74
C TYR A 118 -6.90 3.70 -2.01
N LEU A 119 -7.50 4.31 -0.98
CA LEU A 119 -8.22 5.57 -1.09
C LEU A 119 -7.28 6.71 -1.53
N ARG A 120 -6.05 6.74 -1.02
CA ARG A 120 -5.01 7.69 -1.43
C ARG A 120 -4.64 7.55 -2.90
N LEU A 121 -4.36 6.33 -3.35
CA LEU A 121 -3.98 6.03 -4.73
C LEU A 121 -5.13 6.26 -5.72
N SER A 122 -6.37 6.12 -5.25
CA SER A 122 -7.59 6.40 -6.01
C SER A 122 -8.05 7.87 -5.93
N GLU A 123 -7.20 8.75 -5.39
CA GLU A 123 -7.43 10.20 -5.29
C GLU A 123 -8.70 10.59 -4.50
N TRP A 124 -9.04 9.82 -3.45
CA TRP A 124 -10.15 10.14 -2.57
C TRP A 124 -9.84 11.36 -1.70
N SER A 125 -10.56 12.48 -1.94
CA SER A 125 -10.32 13.77 -1.29
C SER A 125 -11.33 14.12 -0.18
N ALA A 126 -12.29 13.24 0.11
CA ALA A 126 -13.18 13.43 1.24
C ALA A 126 -12.51 12.97 2.55
N GLU A 127 -12.89 13.62 3.65
CA GLU A 127 -12.46 13.27 5.01
C GLU A 127 -12.96 11.87 5.38
N VAL A 128 -12.12 11.08 6.05
CA VAL A 128 -12.42 9.74 6.57
C VAL A 128 -12.13 9.72 8.06
N LYS A 129 -13.08 9.18 8.86
CA LYS A 129 -13.01 9.11 10.32
C LYS A 129 -13.14 7.68 10.81
N PHE A 130 -12.16 7.23 11.59
CA PHE A 130 -12.15 5.87 12.12
C PHE A 130 -11.33 5.80 13.41
N ASN A 131 -11.48 4.69 14.15
CA ASN A 131 -10.66 4.41 15.32
C ASN A 131 -9.55 3.43 14.94
N LYS A 132 -8.31 3.71 15.34
CA LYS A 132 -7.16 2.85 15.12
C LYS A 132 -6.20 2.91 16.29
N ILE A 133 -5.87 1.76 16.86
CA ILE A 133 -4.91 1.64 17.98
C ILE A 133 -5.31 2.56 19.15
N ASP A 134 -6.60 2.55 19.49
CA ASP A 134 -7.22 3.39 20.52
C ASP A 134 -7.20 4.91 20.26
N GLU A 135 -6.86 5.33 19.04
CA GLU A 135 -6.86 6.73 18.63
C GLU A 135 -7.99 7.01 17.62
N ASN A 136 -8.65 8.16 17.78
CA ASN A 136 -9.60 8.65 16.80
C ASN A 136 -8.86 9.37 15.67
N ILE A 137 -8.83 8.77 14.50
CA ILE A 137 -8.14 9.28 13.33
C ILE A 137 -9.12 10.01 12.42
N THR A 138 -8.74 11.19 11.97
CA THR A 138 -9.45 11.96 10.95
C THR A 138 -8.45 12.42 9.91
N VAL A 139 -8.59 11.95 8.67
CA VAL A 139 -7.63 12.21 7.59
C VAL A 139 -8.32 12.43 6.25
N ILE A 140 -7.66 13.12 5.36
CA ILE A 140 -7.98 13.18 3.93
C ILE A 140 -6.95 12.31 3.20
N PRO A 141 -7.35 11.18 2.60
CA PRO A 141 -6.39 10.21 2.04
C PRO A 141 -5.39 10.81 1.04
N THR A 142 -5.83 11.72 0.17
CA THR A 142 -4.94 12.39 -0.80
C THR A 142 -3.84 13.25 -0.17
N GLU A 143 -3.98 13.66 1.08
CA GLU A 143 -2.99 14.46 1.81
C GLU A 143 -1.96 13.59 2.55
N LEU A 144 -2.18 12.29 2.62
CA LEU A 144 -1.28 11.36 3.28
C LEU A 144 -0.04 11.06 2.41
N PRO A 145 1.14 10.87 3.02
CA PRO A 145 2.37 10.63 2.27
C PRO A 145 2.42 9.24 1.59
N GLY A 146 1.55 8.31 1.97
CA GLY A 146 1.65 6.89 1.64
C GLY A 146 2.61 6.16 2.59
N ILE A 147 2.40 4.85 2.76
CA ILE A 147 3.15 4.02 3.72
C ILE A 147 4.66 4.09 3.46
N GLU A 148 5.06 3.99 2.18
CA GLU A 148 6.47 4.00 1.77
C GLU A 148 7.17 5.35 1.95
N ARG A 149 6.42 6.43 2.14
CA ARG A 149 6.94 7.81 2.22
C ARG A 149 6.82 8.41 3.62
N THR A 150 6.42 7.63 4.62
CA THR A 150 6.39 8.10 6.01
C THR A 150 7.81 8.35 6.52
N ASN A 151 7.97 9.20 7.53
CA ASN A 151 9.25 9.41 8.22
C ASN A 151 9.82 8.08 8.75
N PHE A 152 8.95 7.23 9.28
CA PHE A 152 9.34 5.93 9.79
C PHE A 152 9.99 5.06 8.70
N THR A 153 9.38 4.96 7.54
CA THR A 153 9.88 4.14 6.43
C THR A 153 11.12 4.74 5.77
N GLN A 154 11.18 6.07 5.63
CA GLN A 154 12.26 6.74 4.89
C GLN A 154 13.50 7.03 5.73
N ASN A 155 13.33 7.20 7.05
CA ASN A 155 14.44 7.64 7.91
C ASN A 155 14.74 6.65 9.04
N ILE A 156 13.71 6.10 9.73
CA ILE A 156 13.93 5.25 10.89
C ILE A 156 14.38 3.85 10.47
N ILE A 157 13.64 3.20 9.56
CA ILE A 157 14.00 1.85 9.08
C ILE A 157 15.43 1.82 8.52
N PRO A 158 15.84 2.70 7.58
CA PRO A 158 17.21 2.70 7.08
C PRO A 158 18.27 2.83 8.17
N LYS A 159 18.11 3.76 9.11
CA LYS A 159 19.09 3.95 10.20
C LYS A 159 19.23 2.71 11.09
N VAL A 160 18.12 2.03 11.40
CA VAL A 160 18.15 0.77 12.16
C VAL A 160 18.89 -0.32 11.38
N ILE A 161 18.63 -0.43 10.08
CA ILE A 161 19.26 -1.44 9.21
C ILE A 161 20.75 -1.14 9.03
N ASP A 162 21.14 0.10 8.78
CA ASP A 162 22.56 0.52 8.64
C ASP A 162 23.35 0.14 9.89
N GLN A 163 22.79 0.32 11.10
CA GLN A 163 23.45 -0.09 12.33
C GLN A 163 23.58 -1.61 12.43
N LEU A 164 22.54 -2.36 12.05
CA LEU A 164 22.56 -3.83 12.06
C LEU A 164 23.51 -4.41 11.01
N GLU A 165 23.75 -3.74 9.89
CA GLU A 165 24.74 -4.15 8.89
C GLU A 165 26.14 -4.21 9.49
N ILE A 166 26.44 -3.36 10.48
CA ILE A 166 27.73 -3.34 11.18
C ILE A 166 27.77 -4.39 12.29
N ASP A 167 26.71 -4.44 13.12
CA ASP A 167 26.72 -5.19 14.38
C ASP A 167 26.27 -6.65 14.19
N SER A 168 25.23 -6.89 13.40
CA SER A 168 24.57 -8.20 13.27
C SER A 168 23.96 -8.43 11.88
N PRO A 169 24.75 -8.59 10.82
CA PRO A 169 24.25 -8.72 9.44
C PRO A 169 23.23 -9.84 9.24
N SER A 170 23.35 -10.93 9.99
CA SER A 170 22.43 -12.08 9.90
C SER A 170 21.01 -11.79 10.37
N SER A 171 20.80 -10.66 11.07
CA SER A 171 19.52 -10.28 11.67
C SER A 171 18.72 -9.29 10.82
N ILE A 172 19.28 -8.82 9.71
CA ILE A 172 18.70 -7.78 8.86
C ILE A 172 17.31 -8.16 8.35
N GLU A 173 17.14 -9.37 7.82
CA GLU A 173 15.86 -9.80 7.27
C GLU A 173 14.77 -9.89 8.33
N LEU A 174 15.10 -10.35 9.53
CA LEU A 174 14.18 -10.38 10.66
C LEU A 174 13.78 -8.96 11.09
N ALA A 175 14.77 -8.06 11.20
CA ALA A 175 14.54 -6.66 11.54
C ALA A 175 13.68 -5.95 10.49
N LYS A 176 13.98 -6.11 9.19
CA LYS A 176 13.18 -5.58 8.09
C LYS A 176 11.74 -6.05 8.15
N SER A 177 11.52 -7.35 8.39
CA SER A 177 10.18 -7.91 8.49
C SER A 177 9.38 -7.26 9.62
N LEU A 178 9.96 -7.14 10.83
CA LEU A 178 9.31 -6.49 11.96
C LEU A 178 9.02 -5.01 11.70
N LEU A 179 10.02 -4.27 11.22
CA LEU A 179 9.90 -2.83 10.98
C LEU A 179 8.86 -2.52 9.90
N ASN A 180 8.84 -3.29 8.81
CA ASN A 180 7.83 -3.14 7.77
C ASN A 180 6.42 -3.46 8.27
N GLN A 181 6.28 -4.50 9.11
CA GLN A 181 5.01 -4.80 9.75
C GLN A 181 4.54 -3.62 10.63
N HIS A 182 5.42 -3.06 11.45
CA HIS A 182 5.09 -1.88 12.26
C HIS A 182 4.73 -0.67 11.40
N ALA A 183 5.44 -0.41 10.29
CA ALA A 183 5.13 0.67 9.36
C ALA A 183 3.70 0.57 8.82
N ILE A 184 3.28 -0.64 8.43
CA ILE A 184 1.92 -0.89 7.94
C ILE A 184 0.91 -0.71 9.07
N ILE A 185 1.12 -1.35 10.22
CA ILE A 185 0.16 -1.30 11.35
C ILE A 185 -0.04 0.14 11.83
N MET A 186 1.03 0.92 11.98
CA MET A 186 0.94 2.29 12.49
C MET A 186 0.29 3.28 11.52
N TYR A 187 0.48 3.11 10.21
CA TYR A 187 0.00 4.09 9.24
C TYR A 187 -1.49 4.42 9.39
N PRO A 188 -1.93 5.68 9.43
CA PRO A 188 -1.18 6.92 9.23
C PRO A 188 -0.66 7.56 10.53
N ILE A 189 -0.68 6.87 11.66
CA ILE A 189 -0.20 7.38 12.95
C ILE A 189 1.31 7.63 12.86
N THR A 190 1.77 8.71 13.44
CA THR A 190 3.19 9.09 13.46
C THR A 190 3.71 9.15 14.91
N LEU A 191 4.94 8.73 15.12
CA LEU A 191 5.61 8.77 16.43
C LEU A 191 6.39 10.09 16.63
N ASN A 192 5.74 11.22 16.30
CA ASN A 192 6.41 12.53 16.32
C ASN A 192 6.84 13.00 17.72
N ASP A 193 6.29 12.41 18.78
CA ASP A 193 6.61 12.75 20.17
C ASP A 193 7.97 12.18 20.63
N ILE A 194 8.52 11.22 19.88
CA ILE A 194 9.83 10.62 20.13
C ILE A 194 10.81 11.12 19.06
N ASN A 195 11.97 11.62 19.49
CA ASN A 195 13.02 12.00 18.54
C ASN A 195 13.50 10.82 17.70
N ASP A 196 13.79 11.04 16.41
CA ASP A 196 14.18 10.00 15.46
C ASP A 196 15.35 9.14 15.95
N ASP A 197 16.42 9.74 16.50
CA ASP A 197 17.59 9.00 16.95
C ASP A 197 17.27 8.17 18.21
N VAL A 198 16.43 8.70 19.09
CA VAL A 198 15.90 7.94 20.24
C VAL A 198 15.02 6.80 19.78
N LEU A 199 14.18 7.01 18.76
CA LEU A 199 13.33 5.96 18.20
C LEU A 199 14.17 4.84 17.56
N VAL A 200 15.23 5.17 16.84
CA VAL A 200 16.19 4.20 16.31
C VAL A 200 16.82 3.38 17.44
N ALA A 201 17.29 4.04 18.51
CA ALA A 201 17.87 3.36 19.67
C ALA A 201 16.86 2.45 20.38
N CYS A 202 15.59 2.87 20.49
CA CYS A 202 14.50 2.03 21.01
C CYS A 202 14.27 0.79 20.18
N TYR A 203 14.25 0.89 18.84
CA TYR A 203 14.09 -0.27 17.97
C TYR A 203 15.29 -1.22 18.05
N LEU A 204 16.52 -0.71 18.08
CA LEU A 204 17.71 -1.54 18.26
C LEU A 204 17.67 -2.28 19.60
N LYS A 205 17.28 -1.59 20.68
CA LYS A 205 17.08 -2.20 21.99
C LYS A 205 15.98 -3.28 21.97
N LEU A 206 14.83 -3.00 21.33
CA LEU A 206 13.74 -3.98 21.19
C LEU A 206 14.22 -5.25 20.46
N LEU A 207 14.96 -5.08 19.36
CA LEU A 207 15.51 -6.19 18.58
C LEU A 207 16.52 -6.98 19.41
N SER A 208 17.38 -6.30 20.16
CA SER A 208 18.35 -6.95 21.05
C SER A 208 17.66 -7.77 22.14
N GLU A 209 16.72 -7.20 22.87
CA GLU A 209 16.04 -7.87 23.98
C GLU A 209 15.11 -9.00 23.54
N ARG A 210 14.38 -8.82 22.43
CA ARG A 210 13.32 -9.75 21.99
C ARG A 210 13.86 -10.90 21.16
N PHE A 211 14.88 -10.64 20.34
CA PHE A 211 15.41 -11.62 19.38
C PHE A 211 16.86 -12.01 19.68
N ASN A 212 17.44 -11.52 20.81
CA ASN A 212 18.83 -11.76 21.17
C ASN A 212 19.81 -11.38 20.05
N ILE A 213 19.53 -10.24 19.42
CA ILE A 213 20.36 -9.66 18.37
C ILE A 213 21.44 -8.81 19.05
N ASP A 214 22.70 -9.01 18.65
CA ASP A 214 23.79 -8.15 19.08
C ASP A 214 23.72 -6.84 18.30
N ALA A 215 23.25 -5.79 18.97
CA ALA A 215 23.10 -4.46 18.39
C ALA A 215 23.64 -3.41 19.37
N ASN A 216 24.49 -2.53 18.88
CA ASN A 216 24.96 -1.40 19.63
C ASN A 216 23.99 -0.22 19.50
N TYR A 217 23.52 0.32 20.61
CA TYR A 217 22.59 1.45 20.63
C TYR A 217 22.94 2.44 21.74
N GLU A 218 22.62 3.70 21.50
CA GLU A 218 22.78 4.73 22.53
C GLU A 218 21.87 4.45 23.73
N SER A 219 22.24 5.02 24.89
CA SER A 219 21.44 4.86 26.11
C SER A 219 20.05 5.49 25.92
N VAL A 220 19.01 4.66 26.01
CA VAL A 220 17.62 5.10 26.00
C VAL A 220 17.20 5.41 27.44
N THR A 221 16.58 6.58 27.67
CA THR A 221 16.03 6.90 29.00
C THR A 221 14.87 5.96 29.32
N GLN A 222 14.60 5.73 30.60
CA GLN A 222 13.48 4.90 31.01
C GLN A 222 12.14 5.49 30.52
N GLN A 223 12.01 6.81 30.52
CA GLN A 223 10.79 7.49 30.05
C GLN A 223 10.56 7.27 28.56
N ASP A 224 11.59 7.42 27.70
CA ASP A 224 11.46 7.19 26.26
C ASP A 224 11.13 5.73 25.96
N TRP A 225 11.77 4.81 26.69
CA TRP A 225 11.51 3.38 26.58
C TRP A 225 10.07 3.02 26.95
N ASP A 226 9.55 3.55 28.04
CA ASP A 226 8.18 3.29 28.48
C ASP A 226 7.15 3.82 27.48
N MET A 227 7.36 5.03 26.96
CA MET A 227 6.53 5.61 25.89
C MET A 227 6.56 4.74 24.61
N PHE A 228 7.76 4.33 24.19
CA PHE A 228 7.92 3.47 23.02
C PHE A 228 7.23 2.11 23.20
N ILE A 229 7.43 1.45 24.36
CA ILE A 229 6.82 0.14 24.63
C ILE A 229 5.30 0.22 24.73
N GLU A 230 4.74 1.32 25.27
CA GLU A 230 3.28 1.52 25.28
C GLU A 230 2.70 1.48 23.85
N VAL A 231 3.36 2.16 22.90
CA VAL A 231 2.95 2.11 21.49
C VAL A 231 3.13 0.71 20.92
N ILE A 232 4.30 0.08 21.12
CA ILE A 232 4.59 -1.26 20.57
C ILE A 232 3.61 -2.32 21.08
N GLN A 233 3.17 -2.23 22.33
CA GLN A 233 2.16 -3.15 22.88
C GLN A 233 0.80 -3.05 22.18
N LYS A 234 0.44 -1.87 21.70
CA LYS A 234 -0.78 -1.65 20.92
C LYS A 234 -0.68 -2.17 19.48
N LEU A 235 0.55 -2.46 18.98
CA LEU A 235 0.78 -3.01 17.64
C LEU A 235 0.74 -4.56 17.60
N GLN A 236 0.60 -5.22 18.73
CA GLN A 236 0.55 -6.70 18.86
C GLN A 236 -0.87 -7.21 18.96
#